data_1e34c1dca4e7c951b3275864db5f6688
#
_entry.id   1e34c1dca4e7c951b3275864db5f6688
#
_cell.length_a   1.000
_cell.length_b   1.000
_cell.length_c   1.000
_cell.angle_alpha   90.00
_cell.angle_beta   90.00
_cell.angle_gamma   90.00
#
_symmetry.space_group_name_H-M   'P 1'
#
loop_
_entity.id
_entity.type
_entity.pdbx_description
1 polymer ?
#
loop_
_entity_poly.entity_id
_entity_poly.type
_entity_poly.pdbx_seq_one_letter_code
_entity_poly.pdbx_strand_id
1 'polypeptide(L)'
;MNIRIFFVAIPIFLSACGGQKVDIHSMDRQTKDYESAPVESMDQAELMQHFSVLAAEMDLATENERYVEMHHIEIALTKALNSLEAIAPATAKSNLDTLKVVAVKIHGSGHDQNTSMASTLNKTLKDQIERLQKNLNTN
;
A
#
# COMPACT_ATOMS: atom_id res chain seq x y z
N MET A 1 0.77 39.65 61.05
CA MET A 1 1.50 38.66 60.27
C MET A 1 0.71 38.41 58.99
N ASN A 2 1.05 39.13 57.89
CA ASN A 2 0.25 39.14 56.67
C ASN A 2 0.84 38.09 55.68
N ILE A 3 0.12 36.99 55.47
CA ILE A 3 0.49 35.96 54.51
C ILE A 3 -0.01 36.42 53.10
N ARG A 4 0.93 36.76 52.21
CA ARG A 4 0.64 37.03 50.79
C ARG A 4 0.70 35.70 50.05
N ILE A 5 -0.48 35.22 49.61
CA ILE A 5 -0.59 34.04 48.75
C ILE A 5 -0.30 34.50 47.32
N PHE A 6 0.83 34.05 46.73
CA PHE A 6 1.13 34.23 45.32
C PHE A 6 0.41 33.13 44.54
N PHE A 7 -0.57 33.50 43.74
CA PHE A 7 -1.11 32.62 42.70
C PHE A 7 -0.16 32.61 41.51
N VAL A 8 0.52 31.49 41.32
CA VAL A 8 1.29 31.20 40.07
C VAL A 8 0.31 30.65 39.05
N ALA A 9 -0.05 31.44 38.07
CA ALA A 9 -0.82 30.99 36.91
C ALA A 9 0.12 30.21 36.00
N ILE A 10 -0.07 28.89 35.91
CA ILE A 10 0.63 28.03 34.96
C ILE A 10 -0.12 28.13 33.62
N PRO A 11 0.49 28.62 32.54
CA PRO A 11 -0.14 28.58 31.20
C PRO A 11 -0.16 27.13 30.72
N ILE A 12 -1.34 26.56 30.58
CA ILE A 12 -1.56 25.28 29.93
C ILE A 12 -1.41 25.55 28.41
N PHE A 13 -0.25 25.23 27.85
CA PHE A 13 -0.08 25.15 26.40
C PHE A 13 -0.84 23.92 25.91
N LEU A 14 -2.04 24.13 25.41
CA LEU A 14 -2.74 23.16 24.57
C LEU A 14 -1.97 23.07 23.25
N SER A 15 -0.99 22.17 23.19
CA SER A 15 -0.40 21.75 21.91
C SER A 15 -1.49 21.04 21.12
N ALA A 16 -2.13 21.76 20.21
CA ALA A 16 -2.94 21.16 19.17
C ALA A 16 -2.00 20.36 18.26
N CYS A 17 -1.84 19.05 18.56
CA CYS A 17 -1.28 18.08 17.63
C CYS A 17 -2.28 17.89 16.49
N GLY A 18 -2.37 18.85 15.60
CA GLY A 18 -2.89 18.65 14.26
C GLY A 18 -1.82 17.86 13.50
N GLY A 19 -1.95 16.54 13.44
CA GLY A 19 -1.07 15.69 12.64
C GLY A 19 -1.08 16.21 11.20
N GLN A 20 0.08 16.66 10.73
CA GLN A 20 0.27 17.12 9.36
C GLN A 20 0.08 15.88 8.47
N LYS A 21 -0.91 15.91 7.56
CA LYS A 21 -1.11 14.80 6.62
C LYS A 21 0.15 14.66 5.76
N VAL A 22 0.64 13.43 5.65
CA VAL A 22 1.77 13.09 4.80
C VAL A 22 1.34 13.22 3.34
N ASP A 23 2.16 13.90 2.52
CA ASP A 23 1.97 13.89 1.07
C ASP A 23 2.41 12.54 0.52
N ILE A 24 1.47 11.69 0.15
CA ILE A 24 1.74 10.33 -0.34
C ILE A 24 2.38 10.30 -1.72
N HIS A 25 2.39 11.43 -2.46
CA HIS A 25 3.07 11.56 -3.76
C HIS A 25 4.52 12.04 -3.61
N SER A 26 5.02 12.16 -2.38
CA SER A 26 6.39 12.60 -2.13
C SER A 26 7.39 11.69 -2.83
N MET A 27 8.31 12.30 -3.59
CA MET A 27 9.46 11.63 -4.21
C MET A 27 10.71 11.68 -3.31
N ASP A 28 10.63 12.31 -2.14
CA ASP A 28 11.73 12.42 -1.18
C ASP A 28 11.86 11.11 -0.37
N ARG A 29 12.28 10.06 -1.07
CA ARG A 29 12.52 8.73 -0.52
C ARG A 29 13.48 7.92 -1.39
N GLN A 30 14.06 6.88 -0.81
CA GLN A 30 14.86 5.93 -1.56
C GLN A 30 13.97 5.08 -2.48
N THR A 31 14.30 5.05 -3.78
CA THR A 31 13.67 4.14 -4.75
C THR A 31 13.94 2.69 -4.37
N LYS A 32 12.93 1.85 -4.49
CA LYS A 32 13.03 0.41 -4.19
C LYS A 32 13.19 -0.41 -5.48
N ASP A 33 13.82 -1.57 -5.36
CA ASP A 33 14.09 -2.46 -6.50
C ASP A 33 12.84 -2.86 -7.26
N TYR A 34 11.71 -3.07 -6.57
CA TYR A 34 10.44 -3.43 -7.20
C TYR A 34 9.88 -2.34 -8.15
N GLU A 35 10.26 -1.07 -7.98
CA GLU A 35 9.80 0.03 -8.83
C GLU A 35 10.44 0.03 -10.21
N SER A 36 11.69 -0.47 -10.31
CA SER A 36 12.45 -0.58 -11.54
C SER A 36 12.39 -1.97 -12.18
N ALA A 37 11.57 -2.87 -11.63
CA ALA A 37 11.41 -4.22 -12.15
C ALA A 37 10.90 -4.18 -13.61
N PRO A 38 11.52 -4.94 -14.54
CA PRO A 38 11.17 -4.93 -15.97
C PRO A 38 9.94 -5.79 -16.26
N VAL A 39 8.80 -5.45 -15.63
CA VAL A 39 7.57 -6.28 -15.64
C VAL A 39 7.02 -6.57 -17.03
N GLU A 40 7.31 -5.73 -18.03
CA GLU A 40 6.89 -5.92 -19.41
C GLU A 40 7.61 -7.10 -20.09
N SER A 41 8.75 -7.53 -19.56
CA SER A 41 9.53 -8.67 -20.10
C SER A 41 9.45 -9.92 -19.22
N MET A 42 8.75 -9.86 -18.09
CA MET A 42 8.55 -11.00 -17.20
C MET A 42 7.55 -11.99 -17.76
N ASP A 43 7.83 -13.27 -17.59
CA ASP A 43 6.86 -14.31 -17.83
C ASP A 43 5.80 -14.38 -16.70
N GLN A 44 4.82 -15.27 -16.86
CA GLN A 44 3.74 -15.45 -15.90
C GLN A 44 4.24 -15.83 -14.50
N ALA A 45 5.24 -16.70 -14.40
CA ALA A 45 5.78 -17.18 -13.11
C ALA A 45 6.55 -16.05 -12.42
N GLU A 46 7.36 -15.30 -13.16
CA GLU A 46 8.10 -14.14 -12.66
C GLU A 46 7.14 -13.03 -12.16
N LEU A 47 6.07 -12.76 -12.91
CA LEU A 47 5.03 -11.81 -12.46
C LEU A 47 4.32 -12.25 -11.19
N MET A 48 4.01 -13.57 -11.06
CA MET A 48 3.41 -14.09 -9.83
C MET A 48 4.36 -13.98 -8.63
N GLN A 49 5.66 -14.21 -8.83
CA GLN A 49 6.66 -13.97 -7.80
C GLN A 49 6.77 -12.49 -7.43
N HIS A 50 6.75 -11.61 -8.43
CA HIS A 50 6.77 -10.17 -8.22
C HIS A 50 5.55 -9.67 -7.41
N PHE A 51 4.34 -10.17 -7.67
CA PHE A 51 3.16 -9.88 -6.85
C PHE A 51 3.36 -10.30 -5.39
N SER A 52 4.00 -11.42 -5.13
CA SER A 52 4.29 -11.87 -3.76
C SER A 52 5.26 -10.91 -3.05
N VAL A 53 6.25 -10.39 -3.75
CA VAL A 53 7.17 -9.36 -3.23
C VAL A 53 6.40 -8.08 -2.91
N LEU A 54 5.57 -7.59 -3.83
CA LEU A 54 4.78 -6.37 -3.63
C LEU A 54 3.81 -6.50 -2.45
N ALA A 55 3.18 -7.67 -2.27
CA ALA A 55 2.29 -7.93 -1.14
C ALA A 55 3.05 -7.93 0.20
N ALA A 56 4.28 -8.47 0.24
CA ALA A 56 5.13 -8.44 1.42
C ALA A 56 5.61 -7.01 1.76
N GLU A 57 6.02 -6.23 0.76
CA GLU A 57 6.36 -4.82 0.95
C GLU A 57 5.16 -3.99 1.43
N MET A 58 3.94 -4.32 0.97
CA MET A 58 2.71 -3.69 1.44
C MET A 58 2.42 -4.01 2.91
N ASP A 59 2.68 -5.24 3.39
CA ASP A 59 2.60 -5.57 4.82
C ASP A 59 3.53 -4.65 5.63
N LEU A 60 4.80 -4.56 5.22
CA LEU A 60 5.79 -3.73 5.90
C LEU A 60 5.44 -2.24 5.85
N ALA A 61 4.91 -1.76 4.73
CA ALA A 61 4.47 -0.38 4.59
C ALA A 61 3.27 -0.07 5.50
N THR A 62 2.32 -1.00 5.59
CA THR A 62 1.12 -0.86 6.42
C THR A 62 1.46 -0.91 7.90
N GLU A 63 2.27 -1.89 8.34
CA GLU A 63 2.68 -2.05 9.74
C GLU A 63 3.46 -0.83 10.27
N ASN A 64 4.21 -0.17 9.40
CA ASN A 64 5.04 0.99 9.76
C ASN A 64 4.42 2.33 9.33
N GLU A 65 3.15 2.36 8.94
CA GLU A 65 2.41 3.57 8.53
C GLU A 65 3.12 4.38 7.44
N ARG A 66 3.81 3.69 6.52
CA ARG A 66 4.57 4.30 5.42
C ARG A 66 3.65 4.56 4.22
N TYR A 67 2.80 5.57 4.32
CA TYR A 67 1.77 5.87 3.32
C TYR A 67 2.33 6.23 1.94
N VAL A 68 3.47 6.92 1.87
CA VAL A 68 4.20 7.21 0.62
C VAL A 68 4.60 5.90 -0.06
N GLU A 69 5.13 4.95 0.70
CA GLU A 69 5.53 3.63 0.20
C GLU A 69 4.34 2.85 -0.35
N MET A 70 3.18 2.87 0.35
CA MET A 70 1.95 2.22 -0.10
C MET A 70 1.51 2.73 -1.49
N HIS A 71 1.66 4.04 -1.76
CA HIS A 71 1.37 4.62 -3.07
C HIS A 71 2.31 4.06 -4.16
N HIS A 72 3.62 3.99 -3.90
CA HIS A 72 4.58 3.48 -4.88
C HIS A 72 4.43 1.97 -5.13
N ILE A 73 4.08 1.20 -4.10
CA ILE A 73 3.75 -0.23 -4.26
C ILE A 73 2.49 -0.39 -5.13
N GLU A 74 1.48 0.46 -4.96
CA GLU A 74 0.28 0.43 -5.80
C GLU A 74 0.62 0.70 -7.27
N ILE A 75 1.49 1.67 -7.57
CA ILE A 75 1.95 1.93 -8.94
C ILE A 75 2.65 0.71 -9.55
N ALA A 76 3.57 0.08 -8.80
CA ALA A 76 4.28 -1.12 -9.23
C ALA A 76 3.31 -2.29 -9.45
N LEU A 77 2.35 -2.47 -8.53
CA LEU A 77 1.30 -3.48 -8.64
C LEU A 77 0.44 -3.28 -9.89
N THR A 78 0.03 -2.06 -10.18
CA THR A 78 -0.76 -1.73 -11.37
C THR A 78 -0.01 -2.03 -12.66
N LYS A 79 1.30 -1.71 -12.75
CA LYS A 79 2.13 -2.06 -13.88
C LYS A 79 2.20 -3.57 -14.10
N ALA A 80 2.49 -4.33 -13.04
CA ALA A 80 2.58 -5.79 -13.10
C ALA A 80 1.24 -6.44 -13.48
N LEU A 81 0.10 -5.92 -12.98
CA LEU A 81 -1.24 -6.39 -13.35
C LEU A 81 -1.53 -6.17 -14.84
N ASN A 82 -1.13 -5.05 -15.41
CA ASN A 82 -1.30 -4.77 -16.81
C ASN A 82 -0.42 -5.69 -17.69
N SER A 83 0.83 -5.96 -17.25
CA SER A 83 1.72 -6.91 -17.96
C SER A 83 1.15 -8.33 -17.91
N LEU A 84 0.63 -8.78 -16.76
CA LEU A 84 0.02 -10.10 -16.65
C LEU A 84 -1.27 -10.21 -17.49
N GLU A 85 -2.11 -9.17 -17.52
CA GLU A 85 -3.34 -9.19 -18.32
C GLU A 85 -3.06 -9.39 -19.82
N ALA A 86 -1.93 -8.90 -20.31
CA ALA A 86 -1.55 -9.05 -21.72
C ALA A 86 -1.23 -10.50 -22.13
N ILE A 87 -0.85 -11.35 -21.16
CA ILE A 87 -0.41 -12.75 -21.43
C ILE A 87 -1.30 -13.80 -20.74
N ALA A 88 -2.17 -13.39 -19.83
CA ALA A 88 -3.01 -14.30 -19.05
C ALA A 88 -4.18 -14.86 -19.88
N PRO A 89 -4.63 -16.09 -19.57
CA PRO A 89 -5.81 -16.67 -20.20
C PRO A 89 -7.08 -15.92 -19.76
N ALA A 90 -8.13 -15.98 -20.58
CA ALA A 90 -9.41 -15.32 -20.30
C ALA A 90 -10.05 -15.73 -18.97
N THR A 91 -9.74 -16.93 -18.48
CA THR A 91 -10.20 -17.45 -17.17
C THR A 91 -9.66 -16.65 -15.99
N ALA A 92 -8.51 -15.97 -16.14
CA ALA A 92 -7.91 -15.14 -15.11
C ALA A 92 -8.52 -13.73 -15.00
N LYS A 93 -9.29 -13.30 -16.04
CA LYS A 93 -9.78 -11.92 -16.15
C LYS A 93 -10.51 -11.41 -14.91
N SER A 94 -11.44 -12.18 -14.36
CA SER A 94 -12.22 -11.75 -13.18
C SER A 94 -11.34 -11.51 -11.96
N ASN A 95 -10.28 -12.31 -11.77
CA ASN A 95 -9.32 -12.10 -10.68
C ASN A 95 -8.48 -10.86 -10.91
N LEU A 96 -8.02 -10.64 -12.15
CA LEU A 96 -7.24 -9.45 -12.50
C LEU A 96 -8.05 -8.17 -12.30
N ASP A 97 -9.32 -8.15 -12.73
CA ASP A 97 -10.22 -7.02 -12.51
C ASP A 97 -10.39 -6.74 -11.00
N THR A 98 -10.55 -7.81 -10.19
CA THR A 98 -10.64 -7.67 -8.72
C THR A 98 -9.36 -7.10 -8.12
N LEU A 99 -8.18 -7.59 -8.54
CA LEU A 99 -6.88 -7.09 -8.07
C LEU A 99 -6.67 -5.63 -8.42
N LYS A 100 -7.07 -5.18 -9.62
CA LYS A 100 -7.03 -3.76 -10.01
C LYS A 100 -7.90 -2.88 -9.10
N VAL A 101 -9.10 -3.34 -8.74
CA VAL A 101 -9.96 -2.64 -7.79
C VAL A 101 -9.32 -2.57 -6.39
N VAL A 102 -8.69 -3.64 -5.94
CA VAL A 102 -7.97 -3.67 -4.64
C VAL A 102 -6.81 -2.68 -4.66
N ALA A 103 -6.00 -2.63 -5.73
CA ALA A 103 -4.90 -1.69 -5.88
C ALA A 103 -5.36 -0.23 -5.75
N VAL A 104 -6.41 0.16 -6.46
CA VAL A 104 -6.99 1.52 -6.37
C VAL A 104 -7.48 1.84 -4.95
N LYS A 105 -8.08 0.87 -4.24
CA LYS A 105 -8.51 1.08 -2.86
C LYS A 105 -7.36 1.21 -1.87
N ILE A 106 -6.25 0.49 -2.11
CA ILE A 106 -5.01 0.64 -1.33
C ILE A 106 -4.49 2.08 -1.47
N HIS A 107 -4.43 2.61 -2.69
CA HIS A 107 -4.07 4.00 -2.94
C HIS A 107 -4.94 4.97 -2.12
N GLY A 108 -6.27 4.81 -2.18
CA GLY A 108 -7.21 5.62 -1.38
C GLY A 108 -6.95 5.53 0.12
N SER A 109 -6.67 4.32 0.65
CA SER A 109 -6.38 4.15 2.08
C SER A 109 -5.08 4.86 2.50
N GLY A 110 -4.09 4.96 1.60
CA GLY A 110 -2.87 5.75 1.80
C GLY A 110 -3.18 7.25 1.92
N HIS A 111 -4.00 7.79 1.03
CA HIS A 111 -4.46 9.19 1.09
C HIS A 111 -5.21 9.52 2.39
N ASP A 112 -6.05 8.59 2.84
CA ASP A 112 -6.83 8.74 4.07
C ASP A 112 -6.00 8.44 5.33
N GLN A 113 -4.76 7.95 5.17
CA GLN A 113 -3.89 7.48 6.26
C GLN A 113 -4.62 6.46 7.14
N ASN A 114 -5.37 5.57 6.51
CA ASN A 114 -6.22 4.59 7.19
C ASN A 114 -5.53 3.21 7.21
N THR A 115 -4.68 3.00 8.21
CA THR A 115 -3.90 1.77 8.43
C THR A 115 -4.79 0.52 8.54
N SER A 116 -5.93 0.62 9.23
CA SER A 116 -6.87 -0.50 9.39
C SER A 116 -7.46 -0.95 8.04
N MET A 117 -7.85 0.02 7.19
CA MET A 117 -8.35 -0.27 5.84
C MET A 117 -7.23 -0.83 4.98
N ALA A 118 -6.03 -0.25 5.02
CA ALA A 118 -4.87 -0.73 4.28
C ALA A 118 -4.54 -2.20 4.62
N SER A 119 -4.52 -2.56 5.91
CA SER A 119 -4.29 -3.92 6.37
C SER A 119 -5.34 -4.91 5.84
N THR A 120 -6.63 -4.53 5.89
CA THR A 120 -7.72 -5.35 5.36
C THR A 120 -7.60 -5.55 3.85
N LEU A 121 -7.26 -4.49 3.11
CA LEU A 121 -7.06 -4.53 1.66
C LEU A 121 -5.85 -5.37 1.28
N ASN A 122 -4.75 -5.29 2.05
CA ASN A 122 -3.57 -6.11 1.79
C ASN A 122 -3.83 -7.61 2.03
N LYS A 123 -4.62 -7.96 3.05
CA LYS A 123 -5.08 -9.33 3.21
C LYS A 123 -5.88 -9.79 1.98
N THR A 124 -6.81 -8.94 1.51
CA THR A 124 -7.58 -9.24 0.30
C THR A 124 -6.69 -9.37 -0.93
N LEU A 125 -5.67 -8.54 -1.07
CA LEU A 125 -4.67 -8.62 -2.13
C LEU A 125 -4.00 -10.00 -2.14
N LYS A 126 -3.48 -10.46 -1.00
CA LYS A 126 -2.84 -11.78 -0.86
C LYS A 126 -3.78 -12.92 -1.21
N ASP A 127 -5.00 -12.90 -0.70
CA ASP A 127 -6.02 -13.92 -0.99
C ASP A 127 -6.35 -13.97 -2.50
N GLN A 128 -6.40 -12.82 -3.17
CA GLN A 128 -6.66 -12.75 -4.62
C GLN A 128 -5.45 -13.20 -5.45
N ILE A 129 -4.22 -12.90 -5.03
CA ILE A 129 -3.00 -13.41 -5.68
C ILE A 129 -2.96 -14.95 -5.63
N GLU A 130 -3.27 -15.55 -4.48
CA GLU A 130 -3.34 -17.01 -4.36
C GLU A 130 -4.40 -17.63 -5.27
N ARG A 131 -5.58 -17.02 -5.37
CA ARG A 131 -6.66 -17.47 -6.27
C ARG A 131 -6.22 -17.35 -7.74
N LEU A 132 -5.59 -16.23 -8.10
CA LEU A 132 -5.05 -16.03 -9.44
C LEU A 132 -4.05 -17.12 -9.80
N GLN A 133 -3.10 -17.42 -8.92
CA GLN A 133 -2.11 -18.47 -9.13
C GLN A 133 -2.74 -19.84 -9.35
N LYS A 134 -3.78 -20.19 -8.58
CA LYS A 134 -4.53 -21.44 -8.79
C LYS A 134 -5.18 -21.48 -10.17
N ASN A 135 -5.83 -20.40 -10.58
CA ASN A 135 -6.50 -20.31 -11.88
C ASN A 135 -5.53 -20.39 -13.06
N LEU A 136 -4.34 -19.82 -12.92
CA LEU A 136 -3.28 -19.86 -13.94
C LEU A 136 -2.68 -21.26 -14.09
N ASN A 137 -2.63 -22.06 -13.02
CA ASN A 137 -2.06 -23.40 -13.01
C ASN A 137 -3.07 -24.48 -13.44
N THR A 138 -4.35 -24.16 -13.61
CA THR A 138 -5.41 -25.13 -13.94
C THR A 138 -5.64 -25.27 -15.45
N ASN A 139 -4.93 -24.52 -16.27
CA ASN A 139 -4.97 -24.55 -17.73
C ASN A 139 -3.69 -25.12 -18.29
#